data_81de7eef9f14150f1a5539fa13c3900f
#
_entry.id   81de7eef9f14150f1a5539fa13c3900f
#
_cell.length_a   1.000
_cell.length_b   1.000
_cell.length_c   1.000
_cell.angle_alpha   90.00
_cell.angle_beta   90.00
_cell.angle_gamma   90.00
#
_symmetry.space_group_name_H-M   'P 1'
#
loop_
_entity.id
_entity.type
_entity.pdbx_description
1 polymer ?
#
loop_
_entity_poly.entity_id
_entity_poly.type
_entity_poly.pdbx_seq_one_letter_code
_entity_poly.pdbx_strand_id
1 'polypeptide(L)'
;ALVKRLIADADIVIENFRPGIMARFGLDYDSLKDSRPGLVYCSISGFGQSGPYVHRAAYAPIVHAASGFDSVHAASQGGADSRPANWEIMVADILTGTTAFGAIQTALLGRERHGVGEHIDISMMESMMTLIPAHIQGAQMEESPVIGRFHPVKVKDGFVML
;
A
#
# COMPACT_ATOMS: atom_id res chain seq x y z
N ALA A 1 -16.33 23.18 10.00
CA ALA A 1 -17.55 22.93 10.79
C ALA A 1 -18.33 21.70 10.29
N LEU A 2 -18.74 21.61 8.99
CA LEU A 2 -19.58 20.53 8.50
C LEU A 2 -18.89 19.14 8.59
N VAL A 3 -17.66 19.00 8.08
CA VAL A 3 -16.90 17.74 8.10
C VAL A 3 -16.72 17.21 9.52
N LYS A 4 -16.41 18.07 10.49
CA LYS A 4 -16.31 17.64 11.91
C LYS A 4 -17.62 17.07 12.45
N ARG A 5 -18.76 17.58 12.00
CA ARG A 5 -20.08 17.04 12.39
C ARG A 5 -20.31 15.66 11.78
N LEU A 6 -19.93 15.46 10.52
CA LEU A 6 -20.03 14.15 9.88
C LEU A 6 -19.11 13.13 10.57
N ILE A 7 -17.88 13.54 10.90
CA ILE A 7 -16.93 12.66 11.62
C ILE A 7 -17.46 12.33 13.03
N ALA A 8 -18.20 13.24 13.67
CA ALA A 8 -18.75 12.98 15.00
C ALA A 8 -19.66 11.75 15.04
N ASP A 9 -20.32 11.42 13.95
CA ASP A 9 -21.25 10.28 13.84
C ASP A 9 -20.62 9.08 13.09
N ALA A 10 -19.36 9.20 12.61
CA ALA A 10 -18.69 8.15 11.86
C ALA A 10 -17.91 7.19 12.77
N ASP A 11 -17.94 5.92 12.47
CA ASP A 11 -17.10 4.90 13.10
C ASP A 11 -15.69 4.86 12.51
N ILE A 12 -15.58 5.20 11.24
CA ILE A 12 -14.34 5.11 10.47
C ILE A 12 -14.16 6.40 9.68
N VAL A 13 -12.95 6.91 9.68
CA VAL A 13 -12.50 7.95 8.75
C VAL A 13 -11.41 7.36 7.86
N ILE A 14 -11.58 7.50 6.55
CA ILE A 14 -10.57 7.13 5.56
C ILE A 14 -10.20 8.40 4.78
N GLU A 15 -8.92 8.64 4.64
CA GLU A 15 -8.41 9.76 3.85
C GLU A 15 -7.24 9.32 2.97
N ASN A 16 -7.10 9.97 1.82
CA ASN A 16 -6.01 9.72 0.87
C ASN A 16 -5.45 11.05 0.37
N PHE A 17 -5.21 11.99 1.28
CA PHE A 17 -4.54 13.24 1.00
C PHE A 17 -3.03 13.10 1.21
N ARG A 18 -2.28 14.10 0.78
CA ARG A 18 -0.86 14.19 1.14
C ARG A 18 -0.72 14.35 2.65
N PRO A 19 0.29 13.70 3.27
CA PRO A 19 0.56 13.84 4.69
C PRO A 19 0.56 15.30 5.15
N GLY A 20 -0.06 15.57 6.29
CA GLY A 20 -0.21 16.89 6.86
C GLY A 20 -1.39 17.73 6.35
N ILE A 21 -2.08 17.33 5.28
CA ILE A 21 -3.25 18.08 4.78
C ILE A 21 -4.40 18.04 5.78
N MET A 22 -4.72 16.85 6.31
CA MET A 22 -5.80 16.71 7.29
C MET A 22 -5.51 17.50 8.59
N ALA A 23 -4.25 17.54 9.02
CA ALA A 23 -3.82 18.32 10.19
C ALA A 23 -4.07 19.83 10.01
N ARG A 24 -3.86 20.39 8.81
CA ARG A 24 -4.15 21.81 8.53
C ARG A 24 -5.61 22.18 8.74
N PHE A 25 -6.52 21.21 8.61
CA PHE A 25 -7.95 21.39 8.83
C PHE A 25 -8.38 20.99 10.25
N GLY A 26 -7.47 20.49 11.08
CA GLY A 26 -7.76 19.90 12.39
C GLY A 26 -8.69 18.69 12.26
N LEU A 27 -8.45 17.85 11.25
CA LEU A 27 -9.21 16.66 10.91
C LEU A 27 -8.34 15.39 10.92
N ASP A 28 -7.07 15.50 11.30
CA ASP A 28 -6.18 14.38 11.51
C ASP A 28 -6.54 13.60 12.78
N TYR A 29 -5.99 12.40 12.89
CA TYR A 29 -6.27 11.52 14.03
C TYR A 29 -5.96 12.19 15.38
N ASP A 30 -4.82 12.84 15.51
CA ASP A 30 -4.41 13.49 16.76
C ASP A 30 -5.36 14.61 17.20
N SER A 31 -5.95 15.32 16.25
CA SER A 31 -6.97 16.36 16.53
C SER A 31 -8.34 15.79 16.93
N LEU A 32 -8.60 14.52 16.68
CA LEU A 32 -9.91 13.89 16.84
C LEU A 32 -9.96 12.84 17.96
N LYS A 33 -8.86 12.15 18.24
CA LYS A 33 -8.80 10.98 19.13
C LYS A 33 -9.35 11.21 20.52
N ASP A 34 -9.10 12.38 21.12
CA ASP A 34 -9.55 12.68 22.50
C ASP A 34 -11.06 12.86 22.57
N SER A 35 -11.67 13.44 21.54
CA SER A 35 -13.13 13.59 21.43
C SER A 35 -13.84 12.34 20.92
N ARG A 36 -13.11 11.44 20.27
CA ARG A 36 -13.61 10.21 19.65
C ARG A 36 -12.66 9.02 19.90
N PRO A 37 -12.52 8.56 21.15
CA PRO A 37 -11.57 7.50 21.49
C PRO A 37 -11.81 6.17 20.79
N GLY A 38 -13.03 5.91 20.29
CA GLY A 38 -13.36 4.72 19.49
C GLY A 38 -13.22 4.90 17.98
N LEU A 39 -12.69 6.03 17.49
CA LEU A 39 -12.56 6.27 16.06
C LEU A 39 -11.47 5.41 15.44
N VAL A 40 -11.81 4.67 14.39
CA VAL A 40 -10.82 4.03 13.51
C VAL A 40 -10.48 5.02 12.40
N TYR A 41 -9.23 5.43 12.31
CA TYR A 41 -8.76 6.43 11.34
C TYR A 41 -7.74 5.80 10.41
N CYS A 42 -7.99 5.78 9.11
CA CYS A 42 -7.10 5.20 8.11
C CYS A 42 -6.57 6.29 7.17
N SER A 43 -5.27 6.54 7.26
CA SER A 43 -4.54 7.40 6.31
C SER A 43 -3.89 6.54 5.25
N ILE A 44 -4.18 6.83 3.99
CA ILE A 44 -3.56 6.16 2.84
C ILE A 44 -2.69 7.18 2.12
N SER A 45 -1.41 6.85 1.92
CA SER A 45 -0.50 7.73 1.20
C SER A 45 0.53 6.94 0.38
N GLY A 46 1.29 7.62 -0.47
CA GLY A 46 2.28 6.95 -1.32
C GLY A 46 3.40 6.26 -0.54
N PHE A 47 3.90 6.93 0.49
CA PHE A 47 5.10 6.51 1.23
C PHE A 47 4.92 6.54 2.76
N GLY A 48 3.68 6.53 3.25
CA GLY A 48 3.37 6.60 4.69
C GLY A 48 3.30 8.03 5.23
N GLN A 49 2.89 8.15 6.49
CA GLN A 49 2.76 9.42 7.20
C GLN A 49 4.10 9.92 7.79
N SER A 50 5.15 9.10 7.73
CA SER A 50 6.48 9.39 8.26
C SER A 50 7.58 8.89 7.31
N GLY A 51 8.84 9.21 7.64
CA GLY A 51 10.00 8.72 6.87
C GLY A 51 10.50 9.69 5.79
N PRO A 52 11.59 9.33 5.09
CA PRO A 52 12.31 10.25 4.20
C PRO A 52 11.53 10.64 2.94
N TYR A 53 10.53 9.86 2.55
CA TYR A 53 9.76 10.07 1.33
C TYR A 53 8.33 10.60 1.56
N VAL A 54 7.99 10.95 2.81
CA VAL A 54 6.65 11.43 3.20
C VAL A 54 6.11 12.56 2.31
N HIS A 55 6.96 13.44 1.81
CA HIS A 55 6.57 14.58 0.97
C HIS A 55 6.56 14.30 -0.53
N ARG A 56 6.99 13.11 -0.97
CA ARG A 56 7.01 12.78 -2.40
C ARG A 56 5.58 12.58 -2.92
N ALA A 57 5.34 13.11 -4.10
CA ALA A 57 4.13 12.80 -4.84
C ALA A 57 4.13 11.32 -5.23
N ALA A 58 2.98 10.68 -5.10
CA ALA A 58 2.79 9.29 -5.47
C ALA A 58 1.51 9.11 -6.29
N TYR A 59 1.66 8.34 -7.36
CA TYR A 59 0.60 7.74 -8.16
C TYR A 59 1.03 6.32 -8.45
N ALA A 60 0.12 5.42 -8.82
CA ALA A 60 0.45 4.02 -9.04
C ALA A 60 1.71 3.80 -9.89
N PRO A 61 1.93 4.44 -11.06
CA PRO A 61 3.14 4.22 -11.84
C PRO A 61 4.43 4.61 -11.11
N ILE A 62 4.39 5.67 -10.30
CA ILE A 62 5.55 6.10 -9.51
C ILE A 62 5.89 5.05 -8.45
N VAL A 63 4.86 4.51 -7.80
CA VAL A 63 5.01 3.50 -6.75
C VAL A 63 5.42 2.15 -7.35
N HIS A 64 4.90 1.76 -8.53
CA HIS A 64 5.34 0.56 -9.25
C HIS A 64 6.86 0.60 -9.51
N ALA A 65 7.35 1.72 -10.05
CA ALA A 65 8.76 1.91 -10.30
C ALA A 65 9.60 1.94 -9.01
N ALA A 66 9.16 2.73 -8.00
CA ALA A 66 9.89 2.93 -6.77
C ALA A 66 9.99 1.66 -5.90
N SER A 67 8.96 0.80 -5.93
CA SER A 67 8.96 -0.47 -5.19
C SER A 67 9.88 -1.54 -5.79
N GLY A 68 10.35 -1.35 -7.03
CA GLY A 68 11.07 -2.36 -7.79
C GLY A 68 10.17 -3.37 -8.52
N PHE A 69 8.85 -3.23 -8.41
CA PHE A 69 7.90 -4.12 -9.07
C PHE A 69 8.10 -4.14 -10.59
N ASP A 70 8.27 -2.98 -11.22
CA ASP A 70 8.52 -2.89 -12.66
C ASP A 70 9.83 -3.56 -13.07
N SER A 71 10.88 -3.45 -12.26
CA SER A 71 12.18 -4.09 -12.51
C SER A 71 12.09 -5.62 -12.43
N VAL A 72 11.38 -6.14 -11.43
CA VAL A 72 11.13 -7.58 -11.27
C VAL A 72 10.32 -8.11 -12.43
N HIS A 73 9.28 -7.40 -12.84
CA HIS A 73 8.45 -7.77 -13.98
C HIS A 73 9.26 -7.75 -15.29
N ALA A 74 10.04 -6.70 -15.56
CA ALA A 74 10.89 -6.61 -16.74
C ALA A 74 11.90 -7.76 -16.79
N ALA A 75 12.55 -8.07 -15.68
CA ALA A 75 13.47 -9.21 -15.57
C ALA A 75 12.79 -10.56 -15.89
N SER A 76 11.51 -10.72 -15.56
CA SER A 76 10.74 -11.93 -15.85
C SER A 76 10.32 -12.04 -17.31
N GLN A 77 10.25 -10.92 -18.05
CA GLN A 77 9.76 -10.87 -19.44
C GLN A 77 10.87 -10.87 -20.50
N GLY A 78 12.12 -10.92 -20.14
CA GLY A 78 13.21 -11.02 -21.12
C GLY A 78 14.45 -10.18 -20.85
N GLY A 79 14.53 -9.53 -19.72
CA GLY A 79 15.75 -8.89 -19.26
C GLY A 79 15.54 -7.52 -18.62
N ALA A 80 16.50 -7.16 -17.79
CA ALA A 80 16.51 -5.89 -17.04
C ALA A 80 16.58 -4.64 -17.95
N ASP A 81 17.09 -4.79 -19.17
CA ASP A 81 17.22 -3.71 -20.15
C ASP A 81 15.95 -3.50 -21.00
N SER A 82 14.92 -4.33 -20.80
CA SER A 82 13.65 -4.15 -21.50
C SER A 82 12.92 -2.91 -21.01
N ARG A 83 12.18 -2.25 -21.90
CA ARG A 83 11.35 -1.12 -21.51
C ARG A 83 10.34 -1.57 -20.45
N PRO A 84 10.21 -0.85 -19.32
CA PRO A 84 9.18 -1.14 -18.33
C PRO A 84 7.79 -1.21 -18.95
N ALA A 85 6.97 -2.12 -18.48
CA ALA A 85 5.60 -2.26 -18.95
C ALA A 85 4.79 -0.97 -18.69
N ASN A 86 3.97 -0.60 -19.64
CA ASN A 86 2.97 0.44 -19.41
C ASN A 86 1.73 -0.24 -18.81
N TRP A 87 1.58 -0.13 -17.50
CA TRP A 87 0.45 -0.74 -16.81
C TRP A 87 -0.82 0.10 -17.02
N GLU A 88 -1.83 -0.50 -17.60
CA GLU A 88 -3.19 0.05 -17.61
C GLU A 88 -3.92 -0.22 -16.28
N ILE A 89 -3.46 -1.22 -15.52
CA ILE A 89 -4.02 -1.60 -14.23
C ILE A 89 -3.24 -0.89 -13.11
N MET A 90 -3.95 -0.14 -12.30
CA MET A 90 -3.38 0.57 -11.14
C MET A 90 -3.21 -0.40 -9.96
N VAL A 91 -2.24 -1.31 -10.07
CA VAL A 91 -2.00 -2.39 -9.10
C VAL A 91 -1.77 -1.82 -7.70
N ALA A 92 -0.97 -0.76 -7.59
CA ALA A 92 -0.67 -0.14 -6.30
C ALA A 92 -1.93 0.39 -5.60
N ASP A 93 -2.84 1.04 -6.34
CA ASP A 93 -4.09 1.57 -5.78
C ASP A 93 -5.01 0.43 -5.29
N ILE A 94 -5.20 -0.60 -6.13
CA ILE A 94 -6.07 -1.73 -5.81
C ILE A 94 -5.54 -2.51 -4.60
N LEU A 95 -4.24 -2.82 -4.61
CA LEU A 95 -3.62 -3.57 -3.51
C LEU A 95 -3.66 -2.78 -2.21
N THR A 96 -3.36 -1.48 -2.27
CA THR A 96 -3.41 -0.60 -1.10
C THR A 96 -4.82 -0.52 -0.52
N GLY A 97 -5.84 -0.39 -1.36
CA GLY A 97 -7.23 -0.40 -0.93
C GLY A 97 -7.62 -1.73 -0.26
N THR A 98 -7.16 -2.86 -0.80
CA THR A 98 -7.39 -4.19 -0.20
C THR A 98 -6.67 -4.32 1.14
N THR A 99 -5.43 -3.85 1.23
CA THR A 99 -4.66 -3.84 2.49
C THR A 99 -5.34 -2.96 3.54
N ALA A 100 -5.78 -1.75 3.16
CA ALA A 100 -6.51 -0.84 4.03
C ALA A 100 -7.81 -1.47 4.55
N PHE A 101 -8.56 -2.15 3.69
CA PHE A 101 -9.76 -2.88 4.11
C PHE A 101 -9.45 -3.90 5.21
N GLY A 102 -8.43 -4.75 5.02
CA GLY A 102 -8.02 -5.74 6.03
C GLY A 102 -7.59 -5.11 7.34
N ALA A 103 -6.80 -4.03 7.29
CA ALA A 103 -6.35 -3.31 8.47
C ALA A 103 -7.51 -2.66 9.23
N ILE A 104 -8.47 -2.04 8.53
CA ILE A 104 -9.67 -1.46 9.13
C ILE A 104 -10.51 -2.54 9.84
N GLN A 105 -10.72 -3.71 9.22
CA GLN A 105 -11.45 -4.81 9.87
C GLN A 105 -10.74 -5.28 11.14
N THR A 106 -9.42 -5.36 11.13
CA THR A 106 -8.61 -5.73 12.30
C THR A 106 -8.75 -4.69 13.42
N ALA A 107 -8.68 -3.39 13.08
CA ALA A 107 -8.85 -2.30 14.04
C ALA A 107 -10.27 -2.27 14.64
N LEU A 108 -11.30 -2.54 13.84
CA LEU A 108 -12.68 -2.65 14.34
C LEU A 108 -12.82 -3.80 15.33
N LEU A 109 -12.24 -4.96 15.05
CA LEU A 109 -12.23 -6.09 15.98
C LEU A 109 -11.44 -5.75 17.27
N GLY A 110 -10.33 -5.04 17.15
CA GLY A 110 -9.58 -4.50 18.27
C GLY A 110 -10.43 -3.55 19.12
N ARG A 111 -11.15 -2.63 18.49
CA ARG A 111 -12.07 -1.69 19.14
C ARG A 111 -13.17 -2.41 19.92
N GLU A 112 -13.78 -3.45 19.35
CA GLU A 112 -14.80 -4.24 20.06
C GLU A 112 -14.27 -4.89 21.32
N ARG A 113 -13.01 -5.32 21.31
CA ARG A 113 -12.38 -6.00 22.46
C ARG A 113 -11.85 -5.04 23.52
N HIS A 114 -11.37 -3.87 23.11
CA HIS A 114 -10.62 -2.95 23.99
C HIS A 114 -11.30 -1.61 24.19
N GLY A 115 -12.35 -1.29 23.44
CA GLY A 115 -13.12 -0.05 23.56
C GLY A 115 -12.46 1.18 22.93
N VAL A 116 -11.31 1.04 22.30
CA VAL A 116 -10.54 2.13 21.69
C VAL A 116 -10.31 1.91 20.20
N GLY A 117 -10.36 2.99 19.43
CA GLY A 117 -10.01 2.99 18.03
C GLY A 117 -8.50 3.14 17.82
N GLU A 118 -8.08 3.14 16.55
CA GLU A 118 -6.67 3.21 16.17
C GLU A 118 -6.47 4.11 14.96
N HIS A 119 -5.24 4.64 14.83
CA HIS A 119 -4.75 5.26 13.61
C HIS A 119 -4.00 4.20 12.77
N ILE A 120 -4.47 3.99 11.57
CA ILE A 120 -3.89 3.08 10.58
C ILE A 120 -3.18 3.92 9.53
N ASP A 121 -1.89 3.70 9.36
CA ASP A 121 -1.08 4.30 8.30
C ASP A 121 -0.80 3.25 7.21
N ILE A 122 -1.34 3.46 6.02
CA ILE A 122 -1.18 2.56 4.88
C ILE A 122 -0.35 3.24 3.81
N SER A 123 0.82 2.66 3.55
CA SER A 123 1.72 3.09 2.48
C SER A 123 1.49 2.27 1.21
N MET A 124 1.28 2.94 0.08
CA MET A 124 1.23 2.27 -1.23
C MET A 124 2.54 1.54 -1.54
N MET A 125 3.67 2.13 -1.15
CA MET A 125 5.00 1.55 -1.33
C MET A 125 5.12 0.20 -0.60
N GLU A 126 4.78 0.16 0.68
CA GLU A 126 4.84 -1.07 1.49
C GLU A 126 3.86 -2.12 0.98
N SER A 127 2.66 -1.70 0.59
CA SER A 127 1.68 -2.60 -0.03
C SER A 127 2.26 -3.28 -1.28
N MET A 128 2.91 -2.53 -2.17
CA MET A 128 3.55 -3.07 -3.36
C MET A 128 4.73 -4.00 -3.05
N MET A 129 5.51 -3.70 -2.02
CA MET A 129 6.64 -4.55 -1.60
C MET A 129 6.18 -5.96 -1.18
N THR A 130 4.94 -6.12 -0.74
CA THR A 130 4.39 -7.45 -0.41
C THR A 130 4.27 -8.39 -1.63
N LEU A 131 4.29 -7.86 -2.85
CA LEU A 131 4.26 -8.68 -4.09
C LEU A 131 5.61 -9.26 -4.47
N ILE A 132 6.71 -8.71 -3.96
CA ILE A 132 8.08 -9.07 -4.36
C ILE A 132 8.99 -9.39 -3.18
N PRO A 133 8.52 -10.06 -2.11
CA PRO A 133 9.30 -10.24 -0.88
C PRO A 133 10.60 -11.01 -1.12
N ALA A 134 10.57 -12.03 -1.96
CA ALA A 134 11.74 -12.83 -2.29
C ALA A 134 12.82 -12.04 -3.06
N HIS A 135 12.42 -11.11 -3.92
CA HIS A 135 13.35 -10.23 -4.64
C HIS A 135 13.98 -9.19 -3.72
N ILE A 136 13.19 -8.64 -2.79
CA ILE A 136 13.69 -7.70 -1.77
C ILE A 136 14.69 -8.42 -0.86
N GLN A 137 14.38 -9.64 -0.43
CA GLN A 137 15.29 -10.44 0.38
C GLN A 137 16.58 -10.78 -0.39
N GLY A 138 16.44 -11.24 -1.66
CA GLY A 138 17.58 -11.57 -2.50
C GLY A 138 18.51 -10.39 -2.77
N ALA A 139 17.97 -9.17 -2.89
CA ALA A 139 18.77 -7.95 -3.07
C ALA A 139 19.64 -7.59 -1.85
N GLN A 140 19.40 -8.21 -0.69
CA GLN A 140 20.19 -8.02 0.55
C GLN A 140 21.24 -9.11 0.76
N MET A 141 21.33 -10.09 -0.12
CA MET A 141 22.25 -11.22 -0.04
C MET A 141 23.32 -11.11 -1.13
N GLU A 142 24.57 -11.49 -0.80
CA GLU A 142 25.66 -11.55 -1.79
C GLU A 142 25.39 -12.59 -2.88
N GLU A 143 24.81 -13.73 -2.50
CA GLU A 143 24.32 -14.74 -3.45
C GLU A 143 22.78 -14.77 -3.40
N SER A 144 22.16 -14.30 -4.45
CA SER A 144 20.70 -14.37 -4.55
C SER A 144 20.26 -15.82 -4.72
N PRO A 145 19.39 -16.36 -3.87
CA PRO A 145 18.88 -17.71 -4.03
C PRO A 145 18.17 -17.82 -5.39
N VAL A 146 18.46 -18.88 -6.12
CA VAL A 146 17.72 -19.20 -7.33
C VAL A 146 16.28 -19.56 -6.91
N ILE A 147 15.37 -18.62 -7.06
CA ILE A 147 13.96 -18.88 -6.85
C ILE A 147 13.48 -19.70 -8.04
N GLY A 148 13.03 -20.93 -7.79
CA GLY A 148 12.40 -21.74 -8.81
C GLY A 148 11.26 -20.95 -9.46
N ARG A 149 11.40 -20.63 -10.73
CA ARG A 149 10.41 -19.82 -11.44
C ARG A 149 9.47 -20.75 -12.16
N PHE A 150 8.22 -20.65 -11.86
CA PHE A 150 7.19 -21.13 -12.78
C PHE A 150 7.34 -20.35 -14.09
N HIS A 151 7.39 -21.03 -15.19
CA HIS A 151 7.50 -20.39 -16.50
C HIS A 151 6.58 -21.07 -17.52
N PRO A 152 6.04 -20.31 -18.46
CA PRO A 152 5.20 -20.87 -19.49
C PRO A 152 6.05 -21.70 -20.46
N VAL A 153 5.72 -22.97 -20.61
CA VAL A 153 6.32 -23.88 -21.59
C VAL A 153 5.37 -24.03 -22.75
N LYS A 154 5.90 -23.82 -23.96
CA LYS A 154 5.13 -23.97 -25.22
C LYS A 154 4.75 -25.42 -25.44
N VAL A 155 3.47 -25.65 -25.69
CA VAL A 155 2.90 -26.93 -26.11
C VAL A 155 2.27 -26.78 -27.50
N LYS A 156 1.72 -27.87 -28.05
CA LYS A 156 1.22 -27.93 -29.43
C LYS A 156 0.18 -26.82 -29.74
N ASP A 157 -0.68 -26.50 -28.80
CA ASP A 157 -1.86 -25.66 -28.97
C ASP A 157 -1.94 -24.50 -27.92
N GLY A 158 -0.81 -24.17 -27.29
CA GLY A 158 -0.78 -23.08 -26.31
C GLY A 158 0.48 -23.10 -25.43
N PHE A 159 0.28 -22.74 -24.17
CA PHE A 159 1.32 -22.77 -23.14
C PHE A 159 0.77 -23.40 -21.86
N VAL A 160 1.60 -24.12 -21.13
CA VAL A 160 1.35 -24.60 -19.76
C VAL A 160 2.35 -23.98 -18.82
N MET A 161 1.90 -23.69 -17.60
CA MET A 161 2.75 -23.20 -16.54
C MET A 161 3.34 -24.39 -15.78
N LEU A 162 4.67 -24.48 -15.71
CA LEU A 162 5.41 -25.51 -14.97
C LEU A 162 6.24 -24.88 -13.87
#